data_02fbe08a0f5ba6997d2681fca67e12b7
#
_entry.id   02fbe08a0f5ba6997d2681fca67e12b7
#
_cell.length_a   1.000
_cell.length_b   1.000
_cell.length_c   1.000
_cell.angle_alpha   90.00
_cell.angle_beta   90.00
_cell.angle_gamma   90.00
#
_symmetry.space_group_name_H-M   'P 1'
#
loop_
_entity.id
_entity.type
_entity.pdbx_description
1 polymer ?
#
loop_
_entity_poly.entity_id
_entity_poly.type
_entity_poly.pdbx_seq_one_letter_code
_entity_poly.pdbx_strand_id
1 'polypeptide(L)'
;MARLIVKSPYIKCGGGKSAGGYLKYIATRERVEIIPDDRPPTQKQTQLIAKLVKDFPDAKDLLEYADYASHPTKANASAFISLALEENWNQVQSMDSYAKYIALRPRAERLGKHGLFGDDDAVDLAAAMEELNHYNGNVWTHIISLHREDAERLGYNHAEAWRTLLRTHRNDIAAAMKIPPEDFRWYAAFHDEGNHPHVHMMAWSAKPNQAYLSKDGIRQIKSTLTNQIFRQELLHVYEQKNKSRDELVSEARKATLELAKAMREMTCIHPEAEQMIWNLSRQLGQVGGKKTYGYLPKPLKKLVDEIVDQMARLPTVDMCYQTWWELQCQVEDYYSEGKKRLRPPLSQQKEFRQIKNAVIREAEHIRMNRFSFEDEEMQDDGEQISAYAMSYACQDLQSVANDESFPLVERDEAAEQLEQLADAGDAHAQYIIGTAYRDDGLLIPDTAKAQKLLERAAEQDLDAAQYALGKLYLS
;
A
#
# COMPACT_ATOMS: atom_id res chain seq x y z
N MET A 1 -14.62 -1.15 -3.73
CA MET A 1 -14.53 0.25 -3.24
C MET A 1 -13.42 0.34 -2.21
N ALA A 2 -12.73 1.46 -2.10
CA ALA A 2 -11.73 1.62 -1.03
C ALA A 2 -12.41 1.48 0.34
N ARG A 3 -11.81 0.73 1.26
CA ARG A 3 -12.37 0.48 2.60
C ARG A 3 -12.20 1.68 3.53
N LEU A 4 -11.18 2.51 3.31
CA LEU A 4 -10.94 3.78 4.00
C LEU A 4 -10.92 4.92 2.98
N ILE A 5 -11.67 5.99 3.27
CA ILE A 5 -11.62 7.23 2.51
C ILE A 5 -10.97 8.31 3.34
N VAL A 6 -10.04 9.05 2.75
CA VAL A 6 -9.42 10.25 3.33
C VAL A 6 -9.55 11.39 2.33
N LYS A 7 -10.30 12.42 2.69
CA LYS A 7 -10.43 13.68 1.95
C LYS A 7 -9.76 14.79 2.76
N SER A 8 -9.09 15.72 2.10
CA SER A 8 -8.24 16.70 2.77
C SER A 8 -8.38 18.09 2.15
N PRO A 9 -9.56 18.71 2.17
CA PRO A 9 -9.70 20.12 1.82
C PRO A 9 -9.02 21.03 2.86
N TYR A 10 -8.88 22.32 2.59
CA TYR A 10 -8.31 23.25 3.54
C TYR A 10 -9.08 24.57 3.60
N ILE A 11 -8.99 25.23 4.77
CA ILE A 11 -9.50 26.55 5.02
C ILE A 11 -8.34 27.54 5.01
N LYS A 12 -8.37 28.52 4.13
CA LYS A 12 -7.40 29.62 4.18
C LYS A 12 -7.91 30.68 5.16
N CYS A 13 -7.32 30.70 6.35
CA CYS A 13 -7.60 31.70 7.37
C CYS A 13 -6.88 33.02 7.08
N GLY A 14 -7.48 34.14 7.53
CA GLY A 14 -7.00 35.52 7.30
C GLY A 14 -7.97 36.32 6.43
N GLY A 15 -7.83 37.67 6.44
CA GLY A 15 -8.72 38.57 5.67
C GLY A 15 -10.19 38.50 6.08
N GLY A 16 -10.49 38.22 7.36
CA GLY A 16 -11.85 38.09 7.89
C GLY A 16 -12.43 36.66 7.85
N LYS A 17 -11.69 35.69 7.32
CA LYS A 17 -12.07 34.26 7.33
C LYS A 17 -11.43 33.53 8.52
N SER A 18 -12.20 32.72 9.22
CA SER A 18 -11.78 31.97 10.41
C SER A 18 -12.25 30.52 10.34
N ALA A 19 -11.42 29.60 10.85
CA ALA A 19 -11.76 28.20 10.98
C ALA A 19 -12.49 27.84 12.30
N GLY A 20 -12.58 28.78 13.26
CA GLY A 20 -13.24 28.56 14.56
C GLY A 20 -14.72 28.21 14.44
N GLY A 21 -15.44 28.82 13.48
CA GLY A 21 -16.83 28.47 13.20
C GLY A 21 -17.00 27.02 12.72
N TYR A 22 -16.10 26.54 11.87
CA TYR A 22 -16.11 25.15 11.42
C TYR A 22 -15.75 24.19 12.56
N LEU A 23 -14.76 24.53 13.38
CA LEU A 23 -14.43 23.74 14.56
C LEU A 23 -15.61 23.59 15.51
N LYS A 24 -16.33 24.71 15.80
CA LYS A 24 -17.56 24.67 16.60
C LYS A 24 -18.60 23.73 16.00
N TYR A 25 -18.81 23.82 14.69
CA TYR A 25 -19.77 22.99 13.96
C TYR A 25 -19.47 21.51 14.13
N ILE A 26 -18.25 21.04 13.81
CA ILE A 26 -17.87 19.62 13.92
C ILE A 26 -17.87 19.12 15.37
N ALA A 27 -17.62 20.01 16.35
CA ALA A 27 -17.55 19.68 17.77
C ALA A 27 -18.92 19.54 18.44
N THR A 28 -19.94 20.24 17.91
CA THR A 28 -21.26 20.38 18.56
C THR A 28 -22.43 19.87 17.74
N ARG A 29 -22.19 19.35 16.56
CA ARG A 29 -23.21 18.73 15.71
C ARG A 29 -23.85 17.54 16.43
N GLU A 30 -25.18 17.40 16.39
CA GLU A 30 -25.87 16.27 16.99
C GLU A 30 -25.74 15.01 16.12
N ARG A 31 -25.76 13.85 16.79
CA ARG A 31 -25.96 12.54 16.17
C ARG A 31 -27.28 12.56 15.45
N VAL A 32 -27.26 12.51 14.13
CA VAL A 32 -28.48 12.20 13.38
C VAL A 32 -28.72 10.72 13.59
N GLU A 33 -29.66 10.38 14.46
CA GLU A 33 -30.22 9.04 14.51
C GLU A 33 -30.93 8.84 13.16
N ILE A 34 -30.29 8.15 12.21
CA ILE A 34 -30.90 7.82 10.93
C ILE A 34 -31.90 6.71 11.21
N ILE A 35 -33.16 7.10 11.36
CA ILE A 35 -34.26 6.15 11.18
C ILE A 35 -34.18 5.75 9.70
N PRO A 36 -33.98 4.44 9.37
CA PRO A 36 -33.94 3.99 7.98
C PRO A 36 -35.20 4.47 7.27
N ASP A 37 -35.06 5.42 6.37
CA ASP A 37 -36.17 5.97 5.57
C ASP A 37 -35.98 5.52 4.13
N ASP A 38 -36.48 4.31 3.82
CA ASP A 38 -36.38 3.66 2.51
C ASP A 38 -37.29 4.32 1.45
N ARG A 39 -38.03 5.36 1.81
CA ARG A 39 -38.85 6.12 0.85
C ARG A 39 -37.94 6.76 -0.21
N PRO A 40 -38.45 6.99 -1.44
CA PRO A 40 -37.69 7.68 -2.46
C PRO A 40 -37.26 9.09 -2.01
N PRO A 41 -36.12 9.59 -2.50
CA PRO A 41 -35.63 10.92 -2.17
C PRO A 41 -36.66 11.97 -2.63
N THR A 42 -36.75 13.04 -1.86
CA THR A 42 -37.62 14.15 -2.22
C THR A 42 -37.08 14.85 -3.46
N GLN A 43 -37.97 15.49 -4.23
CA GLN A 43 -37.58 16.28 -5.41
C GLN A 43 -36.54 17.36 -5.05
N LYS A 44 -36.64 17.97 -3.85
CA LYS A 44 -35.65 18.94 -3.35
C LYS A 44 -34.29 18.33 -3.11
N GLN A 45 -34.23 17.13 -2.53
CA GLN A 45 -32.99 16.40 -2.33
C GLN A 45 -32.34 16.05 -3.69
N THR A 46 -33.12 15.51 -4.64
CA THR A 46 -32.60 15.16 -5.97
C THR A 46 -32.06 16.38 -6.71
N GLN A 47 -32.75 17.53 -6.64
CA GLN A 47 -32.29 18.79 -7.24
C GLN A 47 -31.02 19.30 -6.56
N LEU A 48 -30.93 19.20 -5.23
CA LEU A 48 -29.76 19.61 -4.47
C LEU A 48 -28.55 18.71 -4.77
N ILE A 49 -28.74 17.40 -4.87
CA ILE A 49 -27.70 16.44 -5.27
C ILE A 49 -27.18 16.76 -6.68
N ALA A 50 -28.07 16.97 -7.63
CA ALA A 50 -27.68 17.32 -8.99
C ALA A 50 -26.85 18.63 -9.03
N LYS A 51 -27.18 19.60 -8.19
CA LYS A 51 -26.42 20.84 -8.04
C LYS A 51 -25.10 20.62 -7.38
N LEU A 52 -25.02 19.86 -6.26
CA LEU A 52 -23.79 19.54 -5.56
C LEU A 52 -22.79 18.82 -6.47
N VAL A 53 -23.25 17.82 -7.20
CA VAL A 53 -22.41 17.06 -8.14
C VAL A 53 -21.92 17.92 -9.31
N LYS A 54 -22.69 18.92 -9.74
CA LYS A 54 -22.29 19.88 -10.77
C LYS A 54 -21.25 20.87 -10.26
N ASP A 55 -21.49 21.42 -9.06
CA ASP A 55 -20.65 22.46 -8.47
C ASP A 55 -19.37 21.84 -7.87
N PHE A 56 -19.42 20.59 -7.40
CA PHE A 56 -18.35 19.82 -6.76
C PHE A 56 -18.25 18.42 -7.38
N PRO A 57 -17.63 18.25 -8.57
CA PRO A 57 -17.57 16.96 -9.25
C PRO A 57 -16.91 15.84 -8.42
N ASP A 58 -15.93 16.19 -7.58
CA ASP A 58 -15.20 15.24 -6.71
C ASP A 58 -16.07 14.68 -5.57
N ALA A 59 -17.26 15.28 -5.31
CA ALA A 59 -18.22 14.72 -4.35
C ALA A 59 -18.79 13.36 -4.80
N LYS A 60 -18.66 13.00 -6.08
CA LYS A 60 -19.03 11.66 -6.58
C LYS A 60 -18.14 10.55 -6.06
N ASP A 61 -16.93 10.89 -5.58
CA ASP A 61 -15.99 9.94 -5.02
C ASP A 61 -16.31 9.59 -3.55
N LEU A 62 -17.35 10.17 -2.97
CA LEU A 62 -17.84 9.84 -1.64
C LEU A 62 -18.59 8.50 -1.66
N LEU A 63 -18.42 7.70 -0.58
CA LEU A 63 -19.13 6.43 -0.42
C LEU A 63 -20.64 6.63 -0.41
N GLU A 64 -21.10 7.69 0.23
CA GLU A 64 -22.51 8.09 0.32
C GLU A 64 -23.13 8.39 -1.04
N TYR A 65 -22.31 8.86 -2.01
CA TYR A 65 -22.81 9.01 -3.38
C TYR A 65 -23.00 7.65 -4.06
N ALA A 66 -22.09 6.70 -3.83
CA ALA A 66 -22.23 5.35 -4.37
C ALA A 66 -23.46 4.63 -3.79
N ASP A 67 -23.72 4.80 -2.49
CA ASP A 67 -24.92 4.27 -1.83
C ASP A 67 -26.19 4.92 -2.38
N TYR A 68 -26.20 6.23 -2.53
CA TYR A 68 -27.34 6.94 -3.14
C TYR A 68 -27.58 6.52 -4.60
N ALA A 69 -26.51 6.35 -5.37
CA ALA A 69 -26.60 5.95 -6.78
C ALA A 69 -27.11 4.51 -6.97
N SER A 70 -26.73 3.60 -6.05
CA SER A 70 -27.17 2.20 -6.06
C SER A 70 -28.57 2.02 -5.48
N HIS A 71 -28.91 2.73 -4.40
CA HIS A 71 -30.19 2.67 -3.70
C HIS A 71 -30.66 4.09 -3.38
N PRO A 72 -31.40 4.76 -4.29
CA PRO A 72 -31.83 6.14 -4.12
C PRO A 72 -32.99 6.25 -3.11
N THR A 73 -32.63 6.19 -1.82
CA THR A 73 -33.55 6.42 -0.69
C THR A 73 -33.37 7.83 -0.15
N LYS A 74 -34.36 8.28 0.63
CA LYS A 74 -34.31 9.56 1.31
C LYS A 74 -33.17 9.63 2.34
N ALA A 75 -32.86 8.51 3.00
CA ALA A 75 -31.76 8.38 3.93
C ALA A 75 -30.43 8.54 3.22
N ASN A 76 -30.16 7.78 2.15
CA ASN A 76 -28.90 7.84 1.40
C ASN A 76 -28.71 9.21 0.74
N ALA A 77 -29.80 9.81 0.22
CA ALA A 77 -29.78 11.19 -0.30
C ALA A 77 -29.38 12.20 0.79
N SER A 78 -29.88 12.04 2.01
CA SER A 78 -29.56 12.93 3.14
C SER A 78 -28.11 12.75 3.59
N ALA A 79 -27.62 11.52 3.68
CA ALA A 79 -26.23 11.21 4.05
C ALA A 79 -25.24 11.84 3.04
N PHE A 80 -25.46 11.61 1.75
CA PHE A 80 -24.62 12.20 0.70
C PHE A 80 -24.63 13.74 0.72
N ILE A 81 -25.81 14.37 0.78
CA ILE A 81 -25.91 15.84 0.82
C ILE A 81 -25.14 16.39 2.01
N SER A 82 -25.18 15.69 3.14
CA SER A 82 -24.51 16.10 4.36
C SER A 82 -23.01 16.15 4.20
N LEU A 83 -22.42 15.04 3.79
CA LEU A 83 -20.96 14.90 3.68
C LEU A 83 -20.41 15.74 2.53
N ALA A 84 -21.13 15.83 1.40
CA ALA A 84 -20.73 16.68 0.28
C ALA A 84 -20.66 18.17 0.65
N LEU A 85 -21.58 18.65 1.50
CA LEU A 85 -21.55 20.02 2.02
C LEU A 85 -20.40 20.24 3.01
N GLU A 86 -20.07 19.23 3.82
CA GLU A 86 -18.99 19.30 4.80
C GLU A 86 -17.62 19.31 4.12
N GLU A 87 -17.43 18.48 3.12
CA GLU A 87 -16.19 18.45 2.33
C GLU A 87 -15.91 19.80 1.65
N ASN A 88 -16.97 20.48 1.20
CA ASN A 88 -16.87 21.74 0.46
C ASN A 88 -17.19 22.96 1.31
N TRP A 89 -17.07 22.88 2.64
CA TRP A 89 -17.48 23.92 3.60
C TRP A 89 -17.04 25.34 3.23
N ASN A 90 -15.79 25.52 2.82
CA ASN A 90 -15.26 26.83 2.47
C ASN A 90 -15.93 27.50 1.27
N GLN A 91 -16.31 26.68 0.29
CA GLN A 91 -16.97 27.18 -0.92
C GLN A 91 -18.45 27.40 -0.66
N VAL A 92 -19.03 26.57 0.22
CA VAL A 92 -20.44 26.60 0.60
C VAL A 92 -20.79 27.80 1.48
N GLN A 93 -19.89 28.23 2.39
CA GLN A 93 -20.08 29.43 3.21
C GLN A 93 -20.29 30.72 2.39
N SER A 94 -19.81 30.76 1.15
CA SER A 94 -19.99 31.89 0.25
C SER A 94 -21.27 31.84 -0.58
N MET A 95 -22.08 30.79 -0.45
CA MET A 95 -23.29 30.55 -1.26
C MET A 95 -24.56 30.55 -0.38
N ASP A 96 -25.39 31.59 -0.49
CA ASP A 96 -26.62 31.79 0.31
C ASP A 96 -27.58 30.58 0.35
N SER A 97 -27.64 29.79 -0.71
CA SER A 97 -28.55 28.63 -0.82
C SER A 97 -28.09 27.45 0.05
N TYR A 98 -26.79 27.32 0.31
CA TYR A 98 -26.22 26.28 1.17
C TYR A 98 -26.17 26.72 2.63
N ALA A 99 -25.91 27.99 2.92
CA ALA A 99 -25.90 28.54 4.26
C ALA A 99 -27.23 28.33 5.01
N LYS A 100 -28.36 28.45 4.31
CA LYS A 100 -29.68 28.14 4.89
C LYS A 100 -29.90 26.68 5.25
N TYR A 101 -29.36 25.75 4.45
CA TYR A 101 -29.46 24.31 4.73
C TYR A 101 -28.62 23.92 5.93
N ILE A 102 -27.41 24.46 6.01
CA ILE A 102 -26.46 24.19 7.11
C ILE A 102 -26.97 24.70 8.46
N ALA A 103 -27.62 25.86 8.47
CA ALA A 103 -28.15 26.48 9.68
C ALA A 103 -29.34 25.72 10.30
N LEU A 104 -30.00 24.82 9.56
CA LEU A 104 -31.24 24.13 9.99
C LEU A 104 -31.01 22.67 10.42
N ARG A 105 -29.74 22.20 10.53
CA ARG A 105 -29.40 20.79 10.84
C ARG A 105 -29.24 20.46 12.31
N PRO A 106 -29.62 19.23 12.72
CA PRO A 106 -29.41 18.73 14.09
C PRO A 106 -27.99 18.16 14.34
N ARG A 107 -27.57 18.06 15.51
CA ARG A 107 -26.33 18.14 16.29
C ARG A 107 -25.54 16.83 16.53
N ALA A 108 -24.28 16.87 17.04
CA ALA A 108 -23.28 15.80 17.14
C ALA A 108 -23.18 15.06 18.50
N GLU A 109 -22.52 13.89 18.52
CA GLU A 109 -22.25 13.10 19.71
C GLU A 109 -21.21 13.80 20.62
N ARG A 110 -21.43 13.81 21.93
CA ARG A 110 -20.62 14.54 22.89
C ARG A 110 -19.80 13.60 23.77
N LEU A 111 -18.48 13.72 23.71
CA LEU A 111 -17.63 13.35 24.82
C LEU A 111 -17.60 14.53 25.82
N GLY A 112 -18.37 14.45 26.92
CA GLY A 112 -18.55 15.54 27.85
C GLY A 112 -19.48 16.65 27.30
N LYS A 113 -19.01 17.92 27.33
CA LYS A 113 -19.80 19.09 26.86
C LYS A 113 -19.76 19.26 25.34
N HIS A 114 -18.82 18.65 24.67
CA HIS A 114 -18.61 18.66 23.21
C HIS A 114 -17.86 17.40 22.75
N GLY A 115 -17.83 17.11 21.45
CA GLY A 115 -17.19 15.93 20.84
C GLY A 115 -15.73 16.13 20.42
N LEU A 116 -15.10 17.26 20.75
CA LEU A 116 -13.74 17.57 20.32
C LEU A 116 -12.69 16.82 21.15
N PHE A 117 -11.70 16.24 20.49
CA PHE A 117 -10.51 15.62 21.06
C PHE A 117 -9.26 16.04 20.29
N GLY A 118 -8.08 15.84 20.86
CA GLY A 118 -6.79 16.20 20.30
C GLY A 118 -5.63 15.51 21.02
N ASP A 119 -4.47 16.15 21.05
CA ASP A 119 -3.29 15.64 21.78
C ASP A 119 -3.54 15.62 23.30
N ASP A 120 -4.24 16.62 23.81
CA ASP A 120 -4.54 16.75 25.24
C ASP A 120 -5.72 15.84 25.65
N ASP A 121 -5.73 15.42 26.92
CA ASP A 121 -6.80 14.59 27.48
C ASP A 121 -8.14 15.32 27.58
N ALA A 122 -8.10 16.61 27.81
CA ALA A 122 -9.26 17.48 27.82
C ALA A 122 -9.02 18.69 26.94
N VAL A 123 -9.86 18.86 25.91
CA VAL A 123 -9.78 20.00 25.01
C VAL A 123 -10.75 21.08 25.46
N ASP A 124 -10.28 22.32 25.62
CA ASP A 124 -11.15 23.48 25.80
C ASP A 124 -11.61 24.01 24.43
N LEU A 125 -12.89 23.80 24.11
CA LEU A 125 -13.47 24.22 22.83
C LEU A 125 -13.38 25.73 22.64
N ALA A 126 -13.55 26.53 23.69
CA ALA A 126 -13.51 28.00 23.58
C ALA A 126 -12.10 28.47 23.26
N ALA A 127 -11.09 27.94 23.95
CA ALA A 127 -9.68 28.22 23.68
C ALA A 127 -9.26 27.77 22.27
N ALA A 128 -9.65 26.57 21.85
CA ALA A 128 -9.37 26.05 20.53
C ALA A 128 -10.03 26.90 19.40
N MET A 129 -11.25 27.38 19.62
CA MET A 129 -11.90 28.30 18.70
C MET A 129 -11.20 29.64 18.62
N GLU A 130 -10.76 30.19 19.77
CA GLU A 130 -10.05 31.47 19.84
C GLU A 130 -8.70 31.37 19.11
N GLU A 131 -7.94 30.27 19.32
CA GLU A 131 -6.70 30.00 18.60
C GLU A 131 -6.94 30.04 17.07
N LEU A 132 -7.93 29.31 16.57
CA LEU A 132 -8.22 29.27 15.15
C LEU A 132 -8.84 30.56 14.58
N ASN A 133 -9.49 31.36 15.40
CA ASN A 133 -10.00 32.68 14.99
C ASN A 133 -8.87 33.68 14.76
N HIS A 134 -7.77 33.55 15.51
CA HIS A 134 -6.59 34.42 15.37
C HIS A 134 -5.54 33.84 14.43
N TYR A 135 -5.70 32.61 14.00
CA TYR A 135 -4.76 31.95 13.11
C TYR A 135 -4.79 32.52 11.69
N ASN A 136 -3.60 32.78 11.13
CA ASN A 136 -3.46 33.34 9.78
C ASN A 136 -2.62 32.39 8.88
N GLY A 137 -3.22 31.28 8.50
CA GLY A 137 -2.55 30.26 7.66
C GLY A 137 -3.58 29.25 7.12
N ASN A 138 -3.07 28.17 6.54
CA ASN A 138 -3.90 27.09 6.03
C ASN A 138 -4.26 26.11 7.16
N VAL A 139 -5.53 25.83 7.34
CA VAL A 139 -6.06 24.79 8.21
C VAL A 139 -6.61 23.68 7.32
N TRP A 140 -5.99 22.53 7.34
CA TRP A 140 -6.44 21.36 6.58
C TRP A 140 -7.56 20.65 7.35
N THR A 141 -8.62 20.28 6.62
CA THR A 141 -9.76 19.59 7.19
C THR A 141 -9.84 18.20 6.57
N HIS A 142 -9.39 17.20 7.32
CA HIS A 142 -9.43 15.81 6.88
C HIS A 142 -10.78 15.20 7.26
N ILE A 143 -11.40 14.51 6.31
CA ILE A 143 -12.55 13.65 6.55
C ILE A 143 -12.09 12.23 6.33
N ILE A 144 -12.16 11.41 7.39
CA ILE A 144 -11.67 10.04 7.40
C ILE A 144 -12.85 9.12 7.71
N SER A 145 -13.30 8.35 6.71
CA SER A 145 -14.52 7.55 6.77
C SER A 145 -14.23 6.06 6.60
N LEU A 146 -14.98 5.22 7.33
CA LEU A 146 -15.04 3.77 7.16
C LEU A 146 -16.48 3.34 6.81
N HIS A 147 -16.63 2.18 6.18
CA HIS A 147 -17.92 1.50 6.14
C HIS A 147 -18.35 1.07 7.54
N ARG A 148 -19.65 1.11 7.84
CA ARG A 148 -20.21 0.74 9.13
C ARG A 148 -19.78 -0.65 9.58
N GLU A 149 -19.86 -1.63 8.70
CA GLU A 149 -19.47 -3.02 8.97
C GLU A 149 -17.99 -3.13 9.39
N ASP A 150 -17.09 -2.42 8.70
CA ASP A 150 -15.67 -2.40 9.05
C ASP A 150 -15.43 -1.65 10.37
N ALA A 151 -16.10 -0.53 10.59
CA ALA A 151 -15.96 0.26 11.81
C ALA A 151 -16.41 -0.54 13.06
N GLU A 152 -17.53 -1.24 12.98
CA GLU A 152 -18.04 -2.09 14.08
C GLU A 152 -17.13 -3.28 14.31
N ARG A 153 -16.76 -4.00 13.26
CA ARG A 153 -15.91 -5.19 13.32
C ARG A 153 -14.51 -4.91 13.86
N LEU A 154 -13.95 -3.74 13.51
CA LEU A 154 -12.59 -3.34 13.89
C LEU A 154 -12.55 -2.42 15.13
N GLY A 155 -13.71 -2.10 15.71
CA GLY A 155 -13.81 -1.31 16.92
C GLY A 155 -13.62 0.21 16.71
N TYR A 156 -13.82 0.71 15.48
CA TYR A 156 -13.76 2.14 15.15
C TYR A 156 -15.13 2.82 15.10
N ASN A 157 -16.11 2.28 15.80
CA ASN A 157 -17.46 2.82 15.93
C ASN A 157 -17.63 3.80 17.12
N HIS A 158 -16.53 4.28 17.71
CA HIS A 158 -16.55 5.21 18.84
C HIS A 158 -15.32 6.13 18.85
N ALA A 159 -15.47 7.31 19.44
CA ALA A 159 -14.48 8.39 19.41
C ALA A 159 -13.11 8.02 20.00
N GLU A 160 -13.06 7.19 21.04
CA GLU A 160 -11.79 6.85 21.73
C GLU A 160 -10.85 6.02 20.85
N ALA A 161 -11.38 5.11 20.00
CA ALA A 161 -10.57 4.37 19.05
C ALA A 161 -9.91 5.29 18.02
N TRP A 162 -10.65 6.25 17.48
CA TRP A 162 -10.12 7.25 16.56
C TRP A 162 -9.12 8.19 17.22
N ARG A 163 -9.38 8.59 18.45
CA ARG A 163 -8.44 9.41 19.24
C ARG A 163 -7.11 8.70 19.41
N THR A 164 -7.14 7.42 19.79
CA THR A 164 -5.95 6.59 19.94
C THR A 164 -5.20 6.43 18.61
N LEU A 165 -5.92 6.12 17.52
CA LEU A 165 -5.35 6.00 16.19
C LEU A 165 -4.64 7.28 15.75
N LEU A 166 -5.33 8.42 15.83
CA LEU A 166 -4.78 9.71 15.35
C LEU A 166 -3.61 10.20 16.22
N ARG A 167 -3.63 9.94 17.54
CA ARG A 167 -2.50 10.21 18.42
C ARG A 167 -1.28 9.37 18.10
N THR A 168 -1.48 8.06 17.85
CA THR A 168 -0.42 7.14 17.48
C THR A 168 0.28 7.57 16.19
N HIS A 169 -0.49 7.99 15.19
CA HIS A 169 0.03 8.40 13.87
C HIS A 169 0.17 9.92 13.70
N ARG A 170 0.19 10.66 14.81
CA ARG A 170 0.34 12.12 14.82
C ARG A 170 1.55 12.60 14.02
N ASN A 171 2.69 11.95 14.24
CA ASN A 171 3.95 12.35 13.60
C ASN A 171 3.99 11.97 12.11
N ASP A 172 3.37 10.84 11.73
CA ASP A 172 3.25 10.43 10.33
C ASP A 172 2.39 11.42 9.54
N ILE A 173 1.27 11.85 10.14
CA ILE A 173 0.40 12.88 9.54
C ILE A 173 1.15 14.21 9.43
N ALA A 174 1.86 14.62 10.48
CA ALA A 174 2.67 15.84 10.47
C ALA A 174 3.74 15.81 9.36
N ALA A 175 4.45 14.68 9.21
CA ALA A 175 5.46 14.49 8.19
C ALA A 175 4.86 14.56 6.77
N ALA A 176 3.71 13.90 6.54
CA ALA A 176 3.01 13.95 5.26
C ALA A 176 2.55 15.38 4.89
N MET A 177 2.24 16.20 5.90
CA MET A 177 1.88 17.62 5.76
C MET A 177 3.10 18.55 5.72
N LYS A 178 4.33 18.01 5.83
CA LYS A 178 5.58 18.76 5.92
C LYS A 178 5.60 19.77 7.07
N ILE A 179 5.04 19.38 8.20
CA ILE A 179 5.03 20.17 9.43
C ILE A 179 5.97 19.50 10.44
N PRO A 180 6.93 20.23 11.04
CA PRO A 180 7.71 19.70 12.16
C PRO A 180 6.80 19.24 13.32
N PRO A 181 7.09 18.10 13.98
CA PRO A 181 6.22 17.56 15.03
C PRO A 181 5.89 18.53 16.15
N GLU A 182 6.82 19.38 16.54
CA GLU A 182 6.65 20.41 17.58
C GLU A 182 5.69 21.54 17.17
N ASP A 183 5.59 21.82 15.87
CA ASP A 183 4.71 22.85 15.32
C ASP A 183 3.34 22.30 14.92
N PHE A 184 3.17 20.98 14.88
CA PHE A 184 1.92 20.34 14.45
C PHE A 184 0.82 20.51 15.51
N ARG A 185 -0.33 21.00 15.08
CA ARG A 185 -1.54 21.21 15.89
C ARG A 185 -2.72 20.53 15.19
N TRP A 186 -3.56 19.88 15.99
CA TRP A 186 -4.75 19.25 15.46
C TRP A 186 -5.85 19.09 16.50
N TYR A 187 -7.08 19.10 16.02
CA TYR A 187 -8.28 18.70 16.74
C TYR A 187 -9.15 17.84 15.84
N ALA A 188 -9.93 16.94 16.44
CA ALA A 188 -10.84 16.09 15.70
C ALA A 188 -12.16 15.87 16.45
N ALA A 189 -13.18 15.46 15.71
CA ALA A 189 -14.47 15.04 16.25
C ALA A 189 -14.98 13.83 15.48
N PHE A 190 -15.47 12.82 16.19
CA PHE A 190 -16.06 11.62 15.61
C PHE A 190 -17.56 11.82 15.41
N HIS A 191 -18.05 11.41 14.23
CA HIS A 191 -19.46 11.45 13.87
C HIS A 191 -19.91 10.02 13.54
N ASP A 192 -20.83 9.52 14.35
CA ASP A 192 -21.44 8.20 14.15
C ASP A 192 -22.69 8.37 13.29
N GLU A 193 -22.49 8.52 11.97
CA GLU A 193 -23.57 8.74 11.02
C GLU A 193 -23.78 7.52 10.11
N GLY A 194 -25.03 7.07 10.03
CA GLY A 194 -25.54 6.13 9.06
C GLY A 194 -24.65 4.94 8.76
N ASN A 195 -24.40 4.75 7.47
CA ASN A 195 -23.59 3.64 6.96
C ASN A 195 -22.09 3.94 7.03
N HIS A 196 -21.67 5.18 7.26
CA HIS A 196 -20.28 5.61 7.19
C HIS A 196 -19.89 6.47 8.40
N PRO A 197 -19.53 5.85 9.54
CA PRO A 197 -18.94 6.59 10.64
C PRO A 197 -17.63 7.24 10.19
N HIS A 198 -17.43 8.50 10.58
CA HIS A 198 -16.29 9.27 10.11
C HIS A 198 -15.75 10.25 11.16
N VAL A 199 -14.51 10.66 10.97
CA VAL A 199 -13.85 11.67 11.79
C VAL A 199 -13.56 12.90 10.95
N HIS A 200 -13.94 14.07 11.48
CA HIS A 200 -13.41 15.34 11.02
C HIS A 200 -12.18 15.70 11.83
N MET A 201 -11.04 15.83 11.18
CA MET A 201 -9.80 16.26 11.78
C MET A 201 -9.35 17.56 11.16
N MET A 202 -9.13 18.57 11.98
CA MET A 202 -8.50 19.83 11.59
C MET A 202 -7.03 19.79 11.97
N ALA A 203 -6.13 20.09 11.03
CA ALA A 203 -4.69 20.06 11.24
C ALA A 203 -4.01 21.28 10.62
N TRP A 204 -3.05 21.87 11.34
CA TRP A 204 -2.30 23.04 10.90
C TRP A 204 -0.94 23.13 11.57
N SER A 205 -0.08 24.03 11.08
CA SER A 205 1.17 24.36 11.76
C SER A 205 0.99 25.54 12.70
N ALA A 206 1.60 25.52 13.87
CA ALA A 206 1.69 26.69 14.76
C ALA A 206 2.37 27.90 14.09
N LYS A 207 3.21 27.63 13.05
CA LYS A 207 3.83 28.67 12.22
C LYS A 207 3.07 28.80 10.91
N PRO A 208 2.44 29.94 10.59
CA PRO A 208 1.78 30.16 9.31
C PRO A 208 2.72 29.90 8.14
N ASN A 209 2.18 29.35 7.02
CA ASN A 209 2.89 29.06 5.77
C ASN A 209 3.83 27.83 5.78
N GLN A 210 3.86 27.02 6.83
CA GLN A 210 4.60 25.76 6.83
C GLN A 210 3.80 24.55 6.30
N ALA A 211 2.49 24.52 6.49
CA ALA A 211 1.65 23.40 6.13
C ALA A 211 1.48 23.29 4.61
N TYR A 212 2.08 22.27 4.01
CA TYR A 212 1.90 21.94 2.60
C TYR A 212 1.56 20.46 2.42
N LEU A 213 0.35 20.18 1.98
CA LEU A 213 -0.10 18.82 1.72
C LEU A 213 -0.24 18.58 0.20
N SER A 214 0.57 17.69 -0.31
CA SER A 214 0.53 17.24 -1.69
C SER A 214 -0.45 16.07 -1.87
N LYS A 215 -0.76 15.71 -3.11
CA LYS A 215 -1.52 14.47 -3.40
C LYS A 215 -0.81 13.22 -2.87
N ASP A 216 0.51 13.21 -2.88
CA ASP A 216 1.32 12.12 -2.32
C ASP A 216 1.21 12.08 -0.80
N GLY A 217 1.28 13.23 -0.13
CA GLY A 217 1.05 13.31 1.31
C GLY A 217 -0.35 12.80 1.72
N ILE A 218 -1.40 13.11 0.93
CA ILE A 218 -2.74 12.55 1.18
C ILE A 218 -2.72 11.02 1.03
N ARG A 219 -2.04 10.50 0.00
CA ARG A 219 -1.89 9.04 -0.21
C ARG A 219 -1.12 8.40 0.96
N GLN A 220 -0.07 9.05 1.45
CA GLN A 220 0.70 8.59 2.60
C GLN A 220 -0.15 8.52 3.87
N ILE A 221 -0.91 9.58 4.21
CA ILE A 221 -1.85 9.56 5.34
C ILE A 221 -2.84 8.40 5.20
N LYS A 222 -3.44 8.26 4.01
CA LYS A 222 -4.40 7.18 3.74
C LYS A 222 -3.75 5.80 3.92
N SER A 223 -2.56 5.59 3.37
CA SER A 223 -1.83 4.33 3.48
C SER A 223 -1.51 3.98 4.93
N THR A 224 -0.93 4.91 5.68
CA THR A 224 -0.62 4.73 7.11
C THR A 224 -1.84 4.31 7.92
N LEU A 225 -2.96 5.05 7.78
CA LEU A 225 -4.19 4.72 8.51
C LEU A 225 -4.82 3.40 8.05
N THR A 226 -4.80 3.10 6.73
CA THR A 226 -5.29 1.82 6.19
C THR A 226 -4.50 0.66 6.76
N ASN A 227 -3.18 0.74 6.75
CA ASN A 227 -2.29 -0.30 7.27
C ASN A 227 -2.55 -0.57 8.76
N GLN A 228 -2.78 0.47 9.55
CA GLN A 228 -3.05 0.29 10.97
C GLN A 228 -4.45 -0.28 11.23
N ILE A 229 -5.48 0.26 10.57
CA ILE A 229 -6.87 -0.16 10.77
C ILE A 229 -7.07 -1.61 10.33
N PHE A 230 -6.51 -1.99 9.18
CA PHE A 230 -6.68 -3.31 8.56
C PHE A 230 -5.46 -4.22 8.72
N ARG A 231 -4.58 -3.93 9.68
CA ARG A 231 -3.28 -4.60 9.83
C ARG A 231 -3.36 -6.12 9.79
N GLN A 232 -4.24 -6.72 10.57
CA GLN A 232 -4.36 -8.19 10.64
C GLN A 232 -4.85 -8.81 9.33
N GLU A 233 -5.80 -8.14 8.67
CA GLU A 233 -6.35 -8.62 7.40
C GLU A 233 -5.31 -8.50 6.28
N LEU A 234 -4.61 -7.38 6.24
CA LEU A 234 -3.56 -7.14 5.25
C LEU A 234 -2.42 -8.15 5.41
N LEU A 235 -1.96 -8.40 6.65
CA LEU A 235 -0.94 -9.43 6.90
C LEU A 235 -1.37 -10.80 6.35
N HIS A 236 -2.60 -11.22 6.63
CA HIS A 236 -3.12 -12.48 6.12
C HIS A 236 -3.17 -12.54 4.60
N VAL A 237 -3.64 -11.47 3.94
CA VAL A 237 -3.67 -11.41 2.47
C VAL A 237 -2.26 -11.38 1.89
N TYR A 238 -1.31 -10.68 2.50
CA TYR A 238 0.10 -10.66 2.08
C TYR A 238 0.76 -12.03 2.22
N GLU A 239 0.52 -12.76 3.31
CA GLU A 239 1.01 -14.12 3.48
C GLU A 239 0.48 -15.05 2.38
N GLN A 240 -0.82 -15.00 2.09
CA GLN A 240 -1.43 -15.77 1.01
C GLN A 240 -0.85 -15.39 -0.36
N LYS A 241 -0.66 -14.08 -0.61
CA LYS A 241 -0.08 -13.56 -1.85
C LYS A 241 1.36 -14.03 -2.03
N ASN A 242 2.17 -14.01 -0.98
CA ASN A 242 3.55 -14.49 -1.02
C ASN A 242 3.60 -15.99 -1.33
N LYS A 243 2.78 -16.80 -0.67
CA LYS A 243 2.66 -18.22 -0.95
C LYS A 243 2.24 -18.47 -2.41
N SER A 244 1.22 -17.79 -2.89
CA SER A 244 0.74 -17.90 -4.27
C SER A 244 1.78 -17.43 -5.30
N ARG A 245 2.61 -16.41 -4.96
CA ARG A 245 3.75 -15.99 -5.78
C ARG A 245 4.77 -17.11 -5.92
N ASP A 246 5.12 -17.75 -4.82
CA ASP A 246 6.13 -18.82 -4.81
C ASP A 246 5.63 -20.06 -5.56
N GLU A 247 4.34 -20.41 -5.43
CA GLU A 247 3.70 -21.45 -6.21
C GLU A 247 3.75 -21.14 -7.71
N LEU A 248 3.43 -19.91 -8.11
CA LEU A 248 3.50 -19.48 -9.51
C LEU A 248 4.92 -19.57 -10.08
N VAL A 249 5.91 -19.11 -9.31
CA VAL A 249 7.33 -19.19 -9.71
C VAL A 249 7.77 -20.65 -9.86
N SER A 250 7.37 -21.52 -8.94
CA SER A 250 7.66 -22.96 -8.97
C SER A 250 7.04 -23.63 -10.21
N GLU A 251 5.76 -23.42 -10.44
CA GLU A 251 5.06 -24.01 -11.60
C GLU A 251 5.58 -23.49 -12.94
N ALA A 252 5.89 -22.20 -13.04
CA ALA A 252 6.48 -21.65 -14.25
C ALA A 252 7.90 -22.20 -14.53
N ARG A 253 8.72 -22.41 -13.47
CA ARG A 253 10.02 -23.07 -13.61
C ARG A 253 9.88 -24.52 -14.03
N LYS A 254 8.97 -25.26 -13.41
CA LYS A 254 8.67 -26.64 -13.77
C LYS A 254 8.23 -26.74 -15.23
N ALA A 255 7.31 -25.89 -15.67
CA ALA A 255 6.89 -25.83 -17.08
C ALA A 255 8.07 -25.51 -18.02
N THR A 256 9.00 -24.62 -17.62
CA THR A 256 10.19 -24.32 -18.42
C THR A 256 11.09 -25.53 -18.54
N LEU A 257 11.29 -26.30 -17.47
CA LEU A 257 12.11 -27.51 -17.45
C LEU A 257 11.46 -28.63 -18.28
N GLU A 258 10.12 -28.79 -18.19
CA GLU A 258 9.38 -29.77 -19.00
C GLU A 258 9.49 -29.47 -20.49
N LEU A 259 9.38 -28.20 -20.90
CA LEU A 259 9.62 -27.76 -22.27
C LEU A 259 11.05 -28.07 -22.73
N ALA A 260 12.04 -27.71 -21.92
CA ALA A 260 13.44 -28.00 -22.23
C ALA A 260 13.72 -29.51 -22.33
N LYS A 261 13.08 -30.33 -21.49
CA LYS A 261 13.16 -31.79 -21.53
C LYS A 261 12.52 -32.35 -22.82
N ALA A 262 11.30 -31.88 -23.16
CA ALA A 262 10.64 -32.29 -24.39
C ALA A 262 11.46 -31.94 -25.64
N MET A 263 12.09 -30.79 -25.68
CA MET A 263 13.00 -30.38 -26.75
C MET A 263 14.24 -31.29 -26.84
N ARG A 264 14.75 -31.81 -25.73
CA ARG A 264 15.86 -32.78 -25.68
C ARG A 264 15.44 -34.15 -26.23
N GLU A 265 14.23 -34.59 -25.87
CA GLU A 265 13.67 -35.89 -26.26
C GLU A 265 13.08 -35.86 -27.67
N MET A 266 13.19 -34.74 -28.40
CA MET A 266 12.56 -34.51 -29.72
C MET A 266 11.04 -34.74 -29.71
N THR A 267 10.42 -34.58 -28.55
CA THR A 267 8.97 -34.57 -28.39
C THR A 267 8.48 -33.13 -28.42
N CYS A 268 7.53 -32.81 -29.29
CA CYS A 268 7.03 -31.45 -29.42
C CYS A 268 5.74 -31.33 -28.63
N ILE A 269 5.75 -30.56 -27.54
CA ILE A 269 4.59 -30.31 -26.68
C ILE A 269 3.96 -28.94 -27.00
N HIS A 270 4.82 -27.90 -27.19
CA HIS A 270 4.39 -26.53 -27.48
C HIS A 270 5.28 -25.89 -28.57
N PRO A 271 4.95 -26.11 -29.86
CA PRO A 271 5.82 -25.71 -30.99
C PRO A 271 6.25 -24.24 -30.96
N GLU A 272 5.33 -23.33 -30.61
CA GLU A 272 5.61 -21.91 -30.60
C GLU A 272 6.62 -21.56 -29.48
N ALA A 273 6.39 -22.03 -28.27
CA ALA A 273 7.27 -21.75 -27.12
C ALA A 273 8.67 -22.36 -27.32
N GLU A 274 8.71 -23.61 -27.84
CA GLU A 274 9.96 -24.32 -28.14
C GLU A 274 10.79 -23.59 -29.20
N GLN A 275 10.15 -23.12 -30.26
CA GLN A 275 10.81 -22.35 -31.31
C GLN A 275 11.36 -21.04 -30.80
N MET A 276 10.62 -20.36 -29.91
CA MET A 276 11.06 -19.12 -29.28
C MET A 276 12.26 -19.34 -28.34
N ILE A 277 12.24 -20.41 -27.53
CA ILE A 277 13.35 -20.79 -26.65
C ILE A 277 14.60 -21.15 -27.50
N TRP A 278 14.43 -21.88 -28.59
CA TRP A 278 15.50 -22.19 -29.54
C TRP A 278 16.11 -20.93 -30.15
N ASN A 279 15.27 -19.97 -30.58
CA ASN A 279 15.73 -18.69 -31.08
C ASN A 279 16.49 -17.88 -30.02
N LEU A 280 16.01 -17.89 -28.77
CA LEU A 280 16.67 -17.25 -27.63
C LEU A 280 18.05 -17.88 -27.39
N SER A 281 18.15 -19.22 -27.38
CA SER A 281 19.41 -19.94 -27.15
C SER A 281 20.49 -19.57 -28.19
N ARG A 282 20.11 -19.45 -29.48
CA ARG A 282 21.00 -19.02 -30.56
C ARG A 282 21.48 -17.58 -30.38
N GLN A 283 20.57 -16.69 -30.08
CA GLN A 283 20.89 -15.26 -29.94
C GLN A 283 21.73 -14.96 -28.67
N LEU A 284 21.51 -15.71 -27.58
CA LEU A 284 22.34 -15.61 -26.38
C LEU A 284 23.82 -15.95 -26.66
N GLY A 285 24.12 -16.77 -27.67
CA GLY A 285 25.48 -17.05 -28.12
C GLY A 285 26.24 -15.83 -28.66
N GLN A 286 25.51 -14.84 -29.13
CA GLN A 286 26.07 -13.61 -29.69
C GLN A 286 26.25 -12.50 -28.64
N VAL A 287 25.77 -12.70 -27.41
CA VAL A 287 25.84 -11.72 -26.33
C VAL A 287 26.98 -12.06 -25.38
N GLY A 288 27.90 -11.14 -25.22
CA GLY A 288 28.96 -11.21 -24.21
C GLY A 288 28.48 -10.75 -22.82
N GLY A 289 29.18 -11.20 -21.77
CA GLY A 289 28.93 -10.76 -20.40
C GLY A 289 27.84 -11.54 -19.67
N LYS A 290 27.27 -10.92 -18.62
CA LYS A 290 26.29 -11.57 -17.71
C LYS A 290 24.94 -11.76 -18.41
N LYS A 291 24.49 -13.01 -18.51
CA LYS A 291 23.24 -13.40 -19.19
C LYS A 291 22.09 -13.51 -18.20
N THR A 292 21.66 -12.37 -17.67
CA THR A 292 20.45 -12.25 -16.86
C THR A 292 19.57 -11.15 -17.45
N TYR A 293 18.26 -11.21 -17.24
CA TYR A 293 17.28 -10.35 -17.88
C TYR A 293 17.65 -8.85 -17.84
N GLY A 294 18.20 -8.37 -16.71
CA GLY A 294 18.59 -6.97 -16.55
C GLY A 294 19.64 -6.49 -17.53
N TYR A 295 20.56 -7.36 -17.92
CA TYR A 295 21.73 -7.06 -18.77
C TYR A 295 21.52 -7.39 -20.25
N LEU A 296 20.42 -8.05 -20.61
CA LEU A 296 20.14 -8.37 -22.01
C LEU A 296 19.82 -7.13 -22.85
N PRO A 297 20.18 -7.14 -24.16
CA PRO A 297 19.72 -6.16 -25.13
C PRO A 297 18.19 -6.14 -25.24
N LYS A 298 17.62 -4.99 -25.59
CA LYS A 298 16.16 -4.80 -25.71
C LYS A 298 15.45 -5.85 -26.58
N PRO A 299 15.96 -6.29 -27.76
CA PRO A 299 15.31 -7.32 -28.55
C PRO A 299 15.21 -8.66 -27.82
N LEU A 300 16.27 -9.06 -27.08
CA LEU A 300 16.27 -10.29 -26.31
C LEU A 300 15.35 -10.22 -25.09
N LYS A 301 15.27 -9.06 -24.42
CA LYS A 301 14.28 -8.85 -23.36
C LYS A 301 12.87 -9.07 -23.88
N LYS A 302 12.56 -8.52 -25.05
CA LYS A 302 11.24 -8.70 -25.67
C LYS A 302 10.95 -10.18 -25.97
N LEU A 303 11.92 -10.92 -26.52
CA LEU A 303 11.78 -12.35 -26.77
C LEU A 303 11.56 -13.15 -25.48
N VAL A 304 12.30 -12.85 -24.42
CA VAL A 304 12.08 -13.47 -23.09
C VAL A 304 10.69 -13.14 -22.55
N ASP A 305 10.23 -11.89 -22.69
CA ASP A 305 8.91 -11.49 -22.28
C ASP A 305 7.81 -12.25 -23.04
N GLU A 306 7.96 -12.41 -24.35
CA GLU A 306 7.05 -13.18 -25.18
C GLU A 306 7.02 -14.68 -24.77
N ILE A 307 8.16 -15.29 -24.45
CA ILE A 307 8.24 -16.66 -23.94
C ILE A 307 7.48 -16.80 -22.62
N VAL A 308 7.73 -15.89 -21.68
CA VAL A 308 7.04 -15.89 -20.37
C VAL A 308 5.54 -15.74 -20.54
N ASP A 309 5.08 -14.90 -21.47
CA ASP A 309 3.64 -14.71 -21.74
C ASP A 309 3.01 -15.93 -22.44
N GLN A 310 3.76 -16.66 -23.24
CA GLN A 310 3.29 -17.96 -23.80
C GLN A 310 3.18 -19.02 -22.69
N MET A 311 4.17 -19.09 -21.81
CA MET A 311 4.13 -20.00 -20.67
C MET A 311 2.97 -19.69 -19.71
N ALA A 312 2.64 -18.41 -19.53
CA ALA A 312 1.51 -17.99 -18.72
C ALA A 312 0.14 -18.45 -19.27
N ARG A 313 0.07 -18.99 -20.49
CA ARG A 313 -1.14 -19.59 -21.08
C ARG A 313 -1.27 -21.09 -20.78
N LEU A 314 -0.23 -21.72 -20.25
CA LEU A 314 -0.31 -23.11 -19.82
C LEU A 314 -1.30 -23.22 -18.65
N PRO A 315 -2.21 -24.21 -18.63
CA PRO A 315 -3.30 -24.27 -17.66
C PRO A 315 -2.86 -24.16 -16.20
N THR A 316 -1.77 -24.83 -15.84
CA THR A 316 -1.22 -24.81 -14.46
C THR A 316 -0.67 -23.43 -14.09
N VAL A 317 0.10 -22.81 -14.98
CA VAL A 317 0.70 -21.49 -14.77
C VAL A 317 -0.38 -20.41 -14.79
N ASP A 318 -1.37 -20.50 -15.71
CA ASP A 318 -2.48 -19.56 -15.79
C ASP A 318 -3.33 -19.57 -14.51
N MET A 319 -3.61 -20.75 -13.96
CA MET A 319 -4.36 -20.91 -12.71
C MET A 319 -3.60 -20.27 -11.53
N CYS A 320 -2.30 -20.53 -11.38
CA CYS A 320 -1.48 -19.92 -10.34
C CYS A 320 -1.41 -18.41 -10.50
N TYR A 321 -1.25 -17.91 -11.75
CA TYR A 321 -1.21 -16.47 -12.01
C TYR A 321 -2.56 -15.79 -11.73
N GLN A 322 -3.67 -16.47 -12.03
CA GLN A 322 -5.00 -15.95 -11.70
C GLN A 322 -5.19 -15.83 -10.19
N THR A 323 -4.81 -16.86 -9.42
CA THR A 323 -4.91 -16.85 -7.95
C THR A 323 -4.08 -15.70 -7.35
N TRP A 324 -2.85 -15.55 -7.80
CA TRP A 324 -2.00 -14.44 -7.35
C TRP A 324 -2.59 -13.07 -7.71
N TRP A 325 -3.13 -12.93 -8.94
CA TRP A 325 -3.74 -11.68 -9.38
C TRP A 325 -4.99 -11.30 -8.57
N GLU A 326 -5.79 -12.28 -8.19
CA GLU A 326 -6.95 -12.06 -7.33
C GLU A 326 -6.52 -11.53 -5.94
N LEU A 327 -5.46 -12.10 -5.35
CA LEU A 327 -4.89 -11.62 -4.09
C LEU A 327 -4.29 -10.22 -4.24
N GLN A 328 -3.61 -9.93 -5.34
CA GLN A 328 -3.12 -8.59 -5.66
C GLN A 328 -4.27 -7.58 -5.74
N CYS A 329 -5.36 -7.93 -6.40
CA CYS A 329 -6.55 -7.09 -6.46
C CYS A 329 -7.18 -6.87 -5.07
N GLN A 330 -7.20 -7.90 -4.22
CA GLN A 330 -7.67 -7.76 -2.83
C GLN A 330 -6.83 -6.74 -2.05
N VAL A 331 -5.51 -6.81 -2.12
CA VAL A 331 -4.63 -5.81 -1.49
C VAL A 331 -4.96 -4.41 -1.99
N GLU A 332 -5.05 -4.23 -3.31
CA GLU A 332 -5.33 -2.92 -3.90
C GLU A 332 -6.71 -2.36 -3.52
N ASP A 333 -7.69 -3.23 -3.23
CA ASP A 333 -9.04 -2.81 -2.83
C ASP A 333 -9.08 -2.13 -1.45
N TYR A 334 -8.08 -2.35 -0.60
CA TYR A 334 -7.94 -1.60 0.65
C TYR A 334 -7.59 -0.12 0.39
N TYR A 335 -6.81 0.15 -0.67
CA TYR A 335 -6.22 1.49 -0.91
C TYR A 335 -6.92 2.29 -2.00
N SER A 336 -7.56 1.64 -2.98
CA SER A 336 -8.13 2.30 -4.14
C SER A 336 -9.57 1.87 -4.40
N GLU A 337 -10.34 2.76 -5.01
CA GLU A 337 -11.70 2.43 -5.47
C GLU A 337 -11.65 1.35 -6.56
N GLY A 338 -12.51 0.34 -6.40
CA GLY A 338 -12.58 -0.84 -7.26
C GLY A 338 -12.88 -0.53 -8.72
N LYS A 339 -11.87 -0.15 -9.48
CA LYS A 339 -11.93 -0.19 -10.94
C LYS A 339 -11.75 -1.64 -11.36
N LYS A 340 -12.56 -2.11 -12.31
CA LYS A 340 -12.37 -3.43 -12.92
C LYS A 340 -10.95 -3.48 -13.51
N ARG A 341 -10.05 -4.22 -12.85
CA ARG A 341 -8.65 -4.30 -13.24
C ARG A 341 -8.49 -5.46 -14.21
N LEU A 342 -7.90 -5.18 -15.35
CA LEU A 342 -7.51 -6.23 -16.29
C LEU A 342 -6.18 -6.83 -15.83
N ARG A 343 -6.10 -8.15 -15.77
CA ARG A 343 -4.87 -8.86 -15.48
C ARG A 343 -3.85 -8.55 -16.61
N PRO A 344 -2.70 -7.92 -16.29
CA PRO A 344 -1.68 -7.64 -17.29
C PRO A 344 -0.95 -8.93 -17.71
N PRO A 345 -0.19 -8.93 -18.82
CA PRO A 345 0.71 -10.02 -19.14
C PRO A 345 1.69 -10.32 -17.99
N LEU A 346 2.01 -11.61 -17.77
CA LEU A 346 2.91 -12.03 -16.71
C LEU A 346 4.29 -11.38 -16.82
N SER A 347 4.78 -11.19 -18.04
CA SER A 347 6.04 -10.52 -18.32
C SER A 347 6.12 -9.08 -17.82
N GLN A 348 5.00 -8.39 -17.66
CA GLN A 348 4.96 -7.01 -17.20
C GLN A 348 5.01 -6.88 -15.66
N GLN A 349 4.85 -7.99 -14.95
CA GLN A 349 4.92 -8.01 -13.49
C GLN A 349 6.39 -8.05 -13.04
N LYS A 350 6.81 -7.03 -12.30
CA LYS A 350 8.20 -6.91 -11.81
C LYS A 350 8.55 -8.01 -10.81
N GLU A 351 7.59 -8.50 -10.06
CA GLU A 351 7.72 -9.53 -9.04
C GLU A 351 8.18 -10.89 -9.60
N PHE A 352 7.92 -11.15 -10.89
CA PHE A 352 8.27 -12.45 -11.54
C PHE A 352 9.51 -12.42 -12.40
N ARG A 353 10.46 -11.55 -12.08
CA ARG A 353 11.77 -11.48 -12.76
C ARG A 353 12.53 -12.83 -12.70
N GLN A 354 12.30 -13.60 -11.66
CA GLN A 354 12.91 -14.93 -11.51
C GLN A 354 12.49 -15.91 -12.62
N ILE A 355 11.22 -15.85 -13.07
CA ILE A 355 10.73 -16.66 -14.19
C ILE A 355 11.48 -16.32 -15.46
N LYS A 356 11.71 -15.03 -15.74
CA LYS A 356 12.50 -14.57 -16.89
C LYS A 356 13.94 -15.10 -16.87
N ASN A 357 14.56 -15.07 -15.68
CA ASN A 357 15.91 -15.59 -15.52
C ASN A 357 15.96 -17.13 -15.65
N ALA A 358 14.91 -17.85 -15.22
CA ALA A 358 14.82 -19.30 -15.44
C ALA A 358 14.78 -19.64 -16.94
N VAL A 359 13.93 -18.93 -17.71
CA VAL A 359 13.85 -19.09 -19.17
C VAL A 359 15.23 -18.85 -19.84
N ILE A 360 15.93 -17.79 -19.42
CA ILE A 360 17.28 -17.49 -19.96
C ILE A 360 18.27 -18.60 -19.62
N ARG A 361 18.22 -19.13 -18.41
CA ARG A 361 19.11 -20.23 -17.96
C ARG A 361 18.90 -21.49 -18.79
N GLU A 362 17.64 -21.89 -18.98
CA GLU A 362 17.35 -23.10 -19.78
C GLU A 362 17.72 -22.90 -21.25
N ALA A 363 17.50 -21.70 -21.82
CA ALA A 363 17.98 -21.38 -23.17
C ALA A 363 19.53 -21.46 -23.29
N GLU A 364 20.27 -21.06 -22.24
CA GLU A 364 21.73 -21.21 -22.19
C GLU A 364 22.16 -22.67 -22.06
N HIS A 365 21.45 -23.49 -21.26
CA HIS A 365 21.72 -24.93 -21.18
C HIS A 365 21.53 -25.60 -22.55
N ILE A 366 20.46 -25.29 -23.27
CA ILE A 366 20.24 -25.79 -24.64
C ILE A 366 21.39 -25.34 -25.56
N ARG A 367 21.84 -24.09 -25.48
CA ARG A 367 22.95 -23.58 -26.31
C ARG A 367 24.28 -24.27 -26.05
N MET A 368 24.57 -24.57 -24.79
CA MET A 368 25.84 -25.16 -24.43
C MET A 368 25.93 -26.67 -24.68
N ASN A 369 24.85 -27.28 -25.19
CA ASN A 369 24.73 -28.75 -25.28
C ASN A 369 25.14 -29.46 -23.95
N ARG A 370 24.96 -28.77 -22.83
CA ARG A 370 25.13 -29.36 -21.49
C ARG A 370 23.87 -30.18 -21.18
N PHE A 371 23.67 -31.21 -21.96
CA PHE A 371 22.85 -32.35 -21.62
C PHE A 371 23.72 -33.22 -20.68
N SER A 372 23.85 -32.81 -19.44
CA SER A 372 24.53 -33.65 -18.46
C SER A 372 23.57 -34.77 -18.08
N PHE A 373 24.09 -35.99 -18.08
CA PHE A 373 23.40 -37.15 -17.50
C PHE A 373 23.20 -37.02 -15.98
N GLU A 374 23.63 -35.91 -15.39
CA GLU A 374 23.50 -35.53 -13.98
C GLU A 374 22.09 -35.16 -13.59
N ASP A 375 21.17 -34.94 -14.56
CA ASP A 375 19.76 -34.64 -14.29
C ASP A 375 18.94 -35.83 -13.74
N GLU A 376 19.47 -37.05 -13.79
CA GLU A 376 18.83 -38.23 -13.17
C GLU A 376 19.15 -38.37 -11.68
N GLU A 377 20.24 -37.74 -11.18
CA GLU A 377 20.58 -37.70 -9.76
C GLU A 377 19.97 -36.52 -8.98
N MET A 378 19.34 -35.54 -9.67
CA MET A 378 18.70 -34.41 -9.03
C MET A 378 17.38 -34.73 -8.30
N GLN A 379 17.06 -36.00 -8.06
CA GLN A 379 15.94 -36.36 -7.16
C GLN A 379 16.29 -36.23 -5.66
N ASP A 380 17.55 -35.94 -5.31
CA ASP A 380 17.98 -35.88 -3.93
C ASP A 380 18.46 -34.47 -3.46
N ASP A 381 18.42 -33.46 -4.33
CA ASP A 381 18.90 -32.10 -4.02
C ASP A 381 17.80 -31.14 -3.57
N GLY A 382 16.83 -31.61 -2.78
CA GLY A 382 15.88 -30.74 -2.09
C GLY A 382 16.55 -29.64 -1.25
N GLU A 383 17.75 -29.91 -0.72
CA GLU A 383 18.52 -28.95 0.05
C GLU A 383 19.19 -27.85 -0.81
N GLN A 384 19.72 -28.17 -1.99
CA GLN A 384 20.36 -27.15 -2.85
C GLN A 384 19.34 -26.23 -3.53
N ILE A 385 18.17 -26.74 -3.92
CA ILE A 385 17.08 -25.92 -4.47
C ILE A 385 16.53 -25.00 -3.38
N SER A 386 16.43 -25.48 -2.14
CA SER A 386 16.08 -24.70 -0.97
C SER A 386 17.08 -23.57 -0.70
N ALA A 387 18.38 -23.85 -0.72
CA ALA A 387 19.46 -22.87 -0.50
C ALA A 387 19.49 -21.77 -1.58
N TYR A 388 19.30 -22.13 -2.86
CA TYR A 388 19.20 -21.15 -3.95
C TYR A 388 17.94 -20.30 -3.89
N ALA A 389 16.79 -20.89 -3.55
CA ALA A 389 15.55 -20.17 -3.37
C ALA A 389 15.63 -19.18 -2.19
N MET A 390 16.25 -19.60 -1.08
CA MET A 390 16.50 -18.73 0.08
C MET A 390 17.45 -17.58 -0.25
N SER A 391 18.53 -17.83 -0.99
CA SER A 391 19.46 -16.78 -1.45
C SER A 391 18.76 -15.68 -2.22
N TYR A 392 17.82 -16.02 -3.14
CA TYR A 392 17.06 -15.05 -3.90
C TYR A 392 16.02 -14.34 -3.06
N ALA A 393 15.35 -15.05 -2.14
CA ALA A 393 14.42 -14.44 -1.20
C ALA A 393 15.11 -13.39 -0.32
N CYS A 394 16.31 -13.69 0.18
CA CYS A 394 17.12 -12.74 0.95
C CYS A 394 17.52 -11.51 0.12
N GLN A 395 17.89 -11.68 -1.15
CA GLN A 395 18.24 -10.58 -2.05
C GLN A 395 17.02 -9.72 -2.40
N ASP A 396 15.86 -10.32 -2.58
CA ASP A 396 14.61 -9.57 -2.82
C ASP A 396 14.21 -8.75 -1.58
N LEU A 397 14.29 -9.33 -0.39
CA LEU A 397 14.07 -8.63 0.88
C LEU A 397 15.06 -7.48 1.07
N GLN A 398 16.36 -7.70 0.79
CA GLN A 398 17.38 -6.65 0.82
C GLN A 398 17.07 -5.52 -0.17
N SER A 399 16.58 -5.86 -1.36
CA SER A 399 16.20 -4.87 -2.37
C SER A 399 15.05 -4.00 -1.89
N VAL A 400 14.02 -4.60 -1.27
CA VAL A 400 12.88 -3.86 -0.69
C VAL A 400 13.34 -3.00 0.48
N ALA A 401 14.14 -3.55 1.40
CA ALA A 401 14.63 -2.83 2.56
C ALA A 401 15.47 -1.59 2.21
N ASN A 402 16.23 -1.64 1.10
CA ASN A 402 17.14 -0.56 0.67
C ASN A 402 16.51 0.43 -0.32
N ASP A 403 15.37 0.13 -0.92
CA ASP A 403 14.78 0.97 -1.96
C ASP A 403 13.82 2.01 -1.35
N GLU A 404 14.22 3.27 -1.39
CA GLU A 404 13.42 4.41 -0.87
C GLU A 404 12.08 4.61 -1.61
N SER A 405 11.87 3.95 -2.74
CA SER A 405 10.58 3.97 -3.43
C SER A 405 9.50 3.14 -2.73
N PHE A 406 9.88 2.24 -1.82
CA PHE A 406 8.94 1.48 -0.99
C PHE A 406 8.56 2.25 0.28
N PRO A 407 7.31 2.08 0.77
CA PRO A 407 6.89 2.62 2.06
C PRO A 407 7.80 2.17 3.20
N LEU A 408 8.03 3.05 4.20
CA LEU A 408 8.91 2.75 5.34
C LEU A 408 8.50 1.44 6.05
N VAL A 409 7.20 1.18 6.19
CA VAL A 409 6.66 -0.04 6.82
C VAL A 409 7.07 -1.31 6.05
N GLU A 410 7.01 -1.29 4.71
CA GLU A 410 7.42 -2.43 3.89
C GLU A 410 8.94 -2.65 3.98
N ARG A 411 9.70 -1.59 4.10
CA ARG A 411 11.15 -1.64 4.28
C ARG A 411 11.53 -2.20 5.64
N ASP A 412 10.85 -1.76 6.70
CA ASP A 412 11.05 -2.26 8.06
C ASP A 412 10.64 -3.74 8.19
N GLU A 413 9.52 -4.14 7.57
CA GLU A 413 9.09 -5.55 7.54
C GLU A 413 10.08 -6.44 6.77
N ALA A 414 10.62 -5.96 5.65
CA ALA A 414 11.63 -6.70 4.89
C ALA A 414 12.94 -6.85 5.70
N ALA A 415 13.35 -5.81 6.43
CA ALA A 415 14.51 -5.85 7.31
C ALA A 415 14.28 -6.83 8.48
N GLU A 416 13.10 -6.81 9.11
CA GLU A 416 12.74 -7.73 10.19
C GLU A 416 12.71 -9.20 9.72
N GLN A 417 12.20 -9.46 8.52
CA GLN A 417 12.22 -10.79 7.92
C GLN A 417 13.64 -11.27 7.64
N LEU A 418 14.54 -10.40 7.17
CA LEU A 418 15.94 -10.72 7.00
C LEU A 418 16.63 -11.05 8.35
N GLU A 419 16.33 -10.30 9.40
CA GLU A 419 16.85 -10.59 10.74
C GLU A 419 16.34 -11.95 11.25
N GLN A 420 15.08 -12.28 11.06
CA GLN A 420 14.50 -13.58 11.43
C GLN A 420 15.16 -14.73 10.67
N LEU A 421 15.42 -14.58 9.39
CA LEU A 421 16.14 -15.58 8.57
C LEU A 421 17.60 -15.74 9.01
N ALA A 422 18.27 -14.64 9.36
CA ALA A 422 19.64 -14.66 9.87
C ALA A 422 19.72 -15.38 11.23
N ASP A 423 18.76 -15.15 12.11
CA ASP A 423 18.64 -15.83 13.41
C ASP A 423 18.29 -17.32 13.25
N ALA A 424 17.49 -17.67 12.24
CA ALA A 424 17.20 -19.05 11.86
C ALA A 424 18.39 -19.79 11.26
N GLY A 425 19.49 -19.09 10.94
CA GLY A 425 20.73 -19.68 10.47
C GLY A 425 21.01 -19.56 8.98
N ASP A 426 20.16 -18.85 8.21
CA ASP A 426 20.39 -18.68 6.77
C ASP A 426 21.67 -17.88 6.48
N ALA A 427 22.59 -18.46 5.71
CA ALA A 427 23.90 -17.87 5.42
C ALA A 427 23.81 -16.55 4.64
N HIS A 428 22.84 -16.43 3.71
CA HIS A 428 22.69 -15.23 2.89
C HIS A 428 22.08 -14.09 3.70
N ALA A 429 21.09 -14.39 4.54
CA ALA A 429 20.50 -13.41 5.46
C ALA A 429 21.56 -12.95 6.49
N GLN A 430 22.34 -13.86 7.05
CA GLN A 430 23.46 -13.53 7.95
C GLN A 430 24.49 -12.62 7.28
N TYR A 431 24.83 -12.87 6.02
CA TYR A 431 25.71 -12.02 5.24
C TYR A 431 25.12 -10.63 5.01
N ILE A 432 23.85 -10.55 4.60
CA ILE A 432 23.16 -9.28 4.31
C ILE A 432 23.05 -8.43 5.58
N ILE A 433 22.56 -9.00 6.68
CA ILE A 433 22.45 -8.30 7.97
C ILE A 433 23.81 -7.98 8.55
N GLY A 434 24.79 -8.89 8.43
CA GLY A 434 26.17 -8.63 8.86
C GLY A 434 26.82 -7.47 8.12
N THR A 435 26.58 -7.32 6.82
CA THR A 435 27.07 -6.17 6.06
C THR A 435 26.30 -4.89 6.41
N ALA A 436 25.00 -4.97 6.70
CA ALA A 436 24.20 -3.82 7.14
C ALA A 436 24.64 -3.27 8.50
N TYR A 437 25.08 -4.12 9.43
CA TYR A 437 25.70 -3.69 10.71
C TYR A 437 27.11 -3.14 10.56
N ARG A 438 27.84 -3.51 9.50
CA ARG A 438 29.18 -3.00 9.22
C ARG A 438 29.15 -1.63 8.57
N ASP A 439 28.28 -1.44 7.58
CA ASP A 439 28.20 -0.25 6.73
C ASP A 439 27.16 0.74 7.27
N ASP A 440 27.41 2.05 7.19
CA ASP A 440 26.42 3.07 7.53
C ASP A 440 25.21 2.99 6.57
N GLY A 441 24.06 2.52 7.07
CA GLY A 441 22.89 2.35 6.20
C GLY A 441 21.62 2.02 6.99
N LEU A 442 21.07 0.83 6.78
CA LEU A 442 19.79 0.36 7.30
C LEU A 442 19.73 0.18 8.82
N LEU A 443 20.86 -0.22 9.42
CA LEU A 443 20.95 -0.54 10.86
C LEU A 443 22.00 0.36 11.53
N ILE A 444 21.84 0.55 12.83
CA ILE A 444 22.84 1.27 13.63
C ILE A 444 24.12 0.41 13.61
N PRO A 445 25.29 0.96 13.19
CA PRO A 445 26.53 0.20 13.08
C PRO A 445 26.91 -0.51 14.37
N ASP A 446 27.15 -1.82 14.29
CA ASP A 446 27.60 -2.66 15.40
C ASP A 446 28.63 -3.66 14.88
N THR A 447 29.92 -3.34 15.02
CA THR A 447 31.03 -4.14 14.52
C THR A 447 31.05 -5.55 15.13
N ALA A 448 30.66 -5.70 16.40
CA ALA A 448 30.65 -7.00 17.06
C ALA A 448 29.55 -7.93 16.51
N LYS A 449 28.36 -7.38 16.25
CA LYS A 449 27.27 -8.12 15.60
C LYS A 449 27.62 -8.44 14.14
N ALA A 450 28.16 -7.46 13.41
CA ALA A 450 28.62 -7.66 12.04
C ALA A 450 29.60 -8.82 11.94
N GLN A 451 30.66 -8.83 12.79
CA GLN A 451 31.66 -9.88 12.83
C GLN A 451 31.00 -11.25 13.07
N LYS A 452 30.18 -11.36 14.11
CA LYS A 452 29.57 -12.65 14.49
C LYS A 452 28.65 -13.21 13.38
N LEU A 453 27.91 -12.37 12.68
CA LEU A 453 27.03 -12.81 11.59
C LEU A 453 27.84 -13.18 10.35
N LEU A 454 28.87 -12.41 10.00
CA LEU A 454 29.76 -12.72 8.87
C LEU A 454 30.59 -13.98 9.11
N GLU A 455 31.04 -14.23 10.35
CA GLU A 455 31.72 -15.49 10.73
C GLU A 455 30.80 -16.70 10.52
N ARG A 456 29.55 -16.64 11.01
CA ARG A 456 28.56 -17.70 10.83
C ARG A 456 28.24 -17.99 9.36
N ALA A 457 28.10 -16.93 8.56
CA ALA A 457 27.86 -17.07 7.13
C ALA A 457 29.11 -17.64 6.39
N ALA A 458 30.28 -17.24 6.81
CA ALA A 458 31.57 -17.76 6.25
C ALA A 458 31.82 -19.24 6.61
N GLU A 459 31.40 -19.69 7.80
CA GLU A 459 31.44 -21.09 8.23
C GLU A 459 30.51 -22.00 7.40
N GLN A 460 29.53 -21.42 6.71
CA GLN A 460 28.60 -22.09 5.78
C GLN A 460 29.11 -22.00 4.32
N ASP A 461 30.42 -21.76 4.10
CA ASP A 461 31.08 -21.68 2.79
C ASP A 461 30.52 -20.59 1.86
N LEU A 462 29.96 -19.50 2.40
CA LEU A 462 29.53 -18.39 1.60
C LEU A 462 30.71 -17.46 1.24
N ASP A 463 31.20 -17.53 -0.01
CA ASP A 463 32.35 -16.75 -0.50
C ASP A 463 32.20 -15.23 -0.25
N ALA A 464 31.01 -14.69 -0.41
CA ALA A 464 30.73 -13.28 -0.17
C ALA A 464 30.93 -12.89 1.30
N ALA A 465 30.59 -13.79 2.24
CA ALA A 465 30.78 -13.56 3.66
C ALA A 465 32.22 -13.65 4.05
N GLN A 466 33.00 -14.63 3.49
CA GLN A 466 34.44 -14.77 3.70
C GLN A 466 35.18 -13.50 3.25
N TYR A 467 34.82 -12.95 2.09
CA TYR A 467 35.37 -11.69 1.58
C TYR A 467 35.01 -10.48 2.47
N ALA A 468 33.74 -10.39 2.90
CA ALA A 468 33.28 -9.31 3.76
C ALA A 468 33.94 -9.35 5.15
N LEU A 469 34.15 -10.55 5.72
CA LEU A 469 34.83 -10.76 6.97
C LEU A 469 36.34 -10.39 6.85
N GLY A 470 36.98 -10.74 5.74
CA GLY A 470 38.35 -10.33 5.44
C GLY A 470 38.52 -8.80 5.40
N LYS A 471 37.57 -8.09 4.81
CA LYS A 471 37.54 -6.62 4.83
C LYS A 471 37.37 -6.06 6.25
N LEU A 472 36.52 -6.68 7.07
CA LEU A 472 36.26 -6.23 8.44
C LEU A 472 37.51 -6.35 9.32
N TYR A 473 38.37 -7.38 9.10
CA TYR A 473 39.61 -7.55 9.82
C TYR A 473 40.74 -6.62 9.34
N LEU A 474 40.62 -6.00 8.19
CA LEU A 474 41.58 -5.06 7.64
C LEU A 474 41.26 -3.58 7.92
N SER A 475 40.04 -3.30 8.40
CA SER A 475 39.58 -1.96 8.80
C SER A 475 39.80 -1.71 10.30
#